data_4ccbaf34f5d1cba55a38950f30da0d07
#
_entry.id   4ccbaf34f5d1cba55a38950f30da0d07
#
_cell.length_a   1.000
_cell.length_b   1.000
_cell.length_c   1.000
_cell.angle_alpha   90.00
_cell.angle_beta   90.00
_cell.angle_gamma   90.00
#
_symmetry.space_group_name_H-M   'P 1'
#
loop_
_entity.id
_entity.type
_entity.pdbx_description
1 polymer ?
#
loop_
_entity_poly.entity_id
_entity_poly.type
_entity_poly.pdbx_seq_one_letter_code
_entity_poly.pdbx_strand_id
1 'polypeptide(L)'
;MKSIGIIGGFGGYATLDFFRRLLKKFEGESERSFPHIIMDNDFQMPSRTKAILTGERYEEIVKAIADSIKRMLYCEVDYIILVCGNAHNFLPDVYDVVPQAKEKVISLPEIVGLFLQQKNKKKVLVLASEGSMLKNI
;
A
#
# COMPACT_ATOMS: atom_id res chain seq x y z
N MET A 1 -18.86 -3.69 10.85
CA MET A 1 -17.43 -3.38 11.12
C MET A 1 -16.74 -3.28 9.76
N LYS A 2 -15.77 -2.37 9.61
CA LYS A 2 -15.05 -2.22 8.33
C LYS A 2 -14.03 -3.34 8.15
N SER A 3 -13.85 -3.79 6.91
CA SER A 3 -12.87 -4.81 6.52
C SER A 3 -11.66 -4.19 5.82
N ILE A 4 -10.49 -4.78 5.97
CA ILE A 4 -9.22 -4.25 5.46
C ILE A 4 -8.52 -5.30 4.61
N GLY A 5 -8.21 -4.95 3.38
CA GLY A 5 -7.28 -5.69 2.52
C GLY A 5 -5.86 -5.16 2.68
N ILE A 6 -4.91 -6.02 2.94
CA ILE A 6 -3.50 -5.68 3.02
C ILE A 6 -2.77 -6.35 1.86
N ILE A 7 -2.17 -5.55 0.99
CA ILE A 7 -1.31 -6.02 -0.10
C ILE A 7 0.13 -5.85 0.31
N GLY A 8 0.83 -6.96 0.48
CA GLY A 8 2.23 -7.07 0.86
C GLY A 8 3.08 -7.72 -0.23
N GLY A 9 4.14 -8.44 0.20
CA GLY A 9 5.09 -9.09 -0.71
C GLY A 9 6.18 -8.16 -1.25
N PHE A 10 6.10 -6.88 -0.96
CA PHE A 10 7.11 -5.88 -1.32
C PHE A 10 8.36 -5.92 -0.43
N GLY A 11 8.27 -6.61 0.69
CA GLY A 11 9.27 -6.91 1.69
C GLY A 11 8.56 -7.64 2.83
N GLY A 12 8.86 -8.94 3.03
CA GLY A 12 8.08 -9.80 3.93
C GLY A 12 8.04 -9.30 5.37
N TYR A 13 9.20 -8.88 5.88
CA TYR A 13 9.28 -8.35 7.25
C TYR A 13 8.57 -7.00 7.41
N ALA A 14 8.54 -6.15 6.38
CA ALA A 14 7.81 -4.89 6.42
C ALA A 14 6.30 -5.14 6.54
N THR A 15 5.77 -6.10 5.79
CA THR A 15 4.36 -6.49 5.87
C THR A 15 4.01 -7.06 7.25
N LEU A 16 4.87 -7.92 7.80
CA LEU A 16 4.69 -8.48 9.15
C LEU A 16 4.72 -7.39 10.22
N ASP A 17 5.68 -6.46 10.17
CA ASP A 17 5.76 -5.35 11.14
C ASP A 17 4.56 -4.42 11.03
N PHE A 18 4.11 -4.11 9.81
CA PHE A 18 2.90 -3.34 9.59
C PHE A 18 1.68 -4.03 10.24
N PHE A 19 1.49 -5.32 9.98
CA PHE A 19 0.37 -6.08 10.54
C PHE A 19 0.44 -6.12 12.07
N ARG A 20 1.60 -6.39 12.64
CA ARG A 20 1.82 -6.35 14.10
C ARG A 20 1.46 -4.99 14.69
N ARG A 21 1.87 -3.89 14.04
CA ARG A 21 1.55 -2.52 14.50
C ARG A 21 0.07 -2.21 14.36
N LEU A 22 -0.57 -2.72 13.32
CA LEU A 22 -2.02 -2.58 13.14
C LEU A 22 -2.77 -3.26 14.30
N LEU A 23 -2.43 -4.51 14.62
CA LEU A 23 -3.05 -5.23 15.73
C LEU A 23 -2.88 -4.52 17.08
N LYS A 24 -1.70 -3.93 17.33
CA LYS A 24 -1.44 -3.14 18.54
C LYS A 24 -2.38 -1.94 18.73
N LYS A 25 -3.01 -1.43 17.66
CA LYS A 25 -4.01 -0.36 17.78
C LYS A 25 -5.31 -0.81 18.44
N PHE A 26 -5.52 -2.10 18.51
CA PHE A 26 -6.69 -2.73 19.12
C PHE A 26 -6.37 -3.42 20.46
N GLU A 27 -5.13 -3.31 20.96
CA GLU A 27 -4.75 -3.84 22.29
C GLU A 27 -5.65 -3.26 23.39
N GLY A 28 -6.18 -4.12 24.26
CA GLY A 28 -7.12 -3.75 25.31
C GLY A 28 -8.58 -3.81 24.94
N GLU A 29 -8.90 -4.04 23.67
CA GLU A 29 -10.26 -4.27 23.21
C GLU A 29 -10.58 -5.78 23.11
N SER A 30 -11.86 -6.10 22.99
CA SER A 30 -12.27 -7.48 22.68
C SER A 30 -11.79 -7.87 21.28
N GLU A 31 -11.33 -9.10 21.08
CA GLU A 31 -10.97 -9.61 19.74
C GLU A 31 -12.11 -9.46 18.72
N ARG A 32 -13.36 -9.43 19.17
CA ARG A 32 -14.52 -9.21 18.31
C ARG A 32 -14.63 -7.79 17.76
N SER A 33 -13.90 -6.84 18.32
CA SER A 33 -13.83 -5.45 17.83
C SER A 33 -12.76 -5.23 16.77
N PHE A 34 -11.91 -6.24 16.51
CA PHE A 34 -10.91 -6.16 15.45
C PHE A 34 -11.57 -6.19 14.07
N PRO A 35 -11.04 -5.43 13.11
CA PRO A 35 -11.55 -5.48 11.73
C PRO A 35 -11.31 -6.86 11.13
N HIS A 36 -12.16 -7.26 10.19
CA HIS A 36 -11.86 -8.41 9.33
C HIS A 36 -10.70 -8.01 8.41
N ILE A 37 -9.59 -8.76 8.44
CA ILE A 37 -8.39 -8.46 7.69
C ILE A 37 -8.11 -9.60 6.71
N ILE A 38 -7.91 -9.25 5.44
CA ILE A 38 -7.47 -10.15 4.39
C ILE A 38 -6.09 -9.68 3.93
N MET A 39 -5.12 -10.60 3.89
CA MET A 39 -3.75 -10.29 3.47
C MET A 39 -3.39 -11.08 2.22
N ASP A 40 -2.92 -10.37 1.20
CA ASP A 40 -2.30 -10.93 0.01
C ASP A 40 -0.80 -10.56 0.01
N ASN A 41 0.06 -11.54 0.11
CA ASN A 41 1.49 -11.35 0.32
C ASN A 41 2.29 -12.09 -0.78
N ASP A 42 2.28 -11.54 -1.99
CA ASP A 42 2.95 -12.11 -3.16
C ASP A 42 4.43 -11.74 -3.22
N PHE A 43 5.31 -12.68 -2.88
CA PHE A 43 6.77 -12.51 -2.92
C PHE A 43 7.37 -12.61 -4.34
N GLN A 44 6.59 -12.98 -5.35
CA GLN A 44 7.08 -13.10 -6.73
C GLN A 44 7.08 -11.76 -7.48
N MET A 45 6.55 -10.72 -6.85
CA MET A 45 6.48 -9.39 -7.47
C MET A 45 7.86 -8.82 -7.79
N PRO A 46 8.11 -8.33 -9.01
CA PRO A 46 9.39 -7.78 -9.42
C PRO A 46 9.85 -6.58 -8.59
N SER A 47 11.13 -6.19 -8.72
CA SER A 47 11.70 -5.01 -8.05
C SER A 47 11.04 -3.72 -8.54
N ARG A 48 10.30 -3.05 -7.65
CA ARG A 48 9.65 -1.75 -7.93
C ARG A 48 10.68 -0.66 -8.21
N THR A 49 11.76 -0.60 -7.42
CA THR A 49 12.83 0.38 -7.63
C THR A 49 13.45 0.22 -9.01
N LYS A 50 13.82 -0.99 -9.42
CA LYS A 50 14.40 -1.23 -10.75
C LYS A 50 13.45 -0.83 -11.87
N ALA A 51 12.17 -1.20 -11.76
CA ALA A 51 11.16 -0.84 -12.75
C ALA A 51 10.97 0.69 -12.87
N ILE A 52 10.99 1.42 -11.74
CA ILE A 52 10.87 2.88 -11.73
C ILE A 52 12.08 3.53 -12.41
N LEU A 53 13.30 3.01 -12.16
CA LEU A 53 14.54 3.56 -12.69
C LEU A 53 14.74 3.24 -14.17
N THR A 54 14.44 2.03 -14.60
CA THR A 54 14.82 1.49 -15.91
C THR A 54 13.65 1.14 -16.82
N GLY A 55 12.41 1.12 -16.31
CA GLY A 55 11.24 0.60 -17.02
C GLY A 55 11.17 -0.93 -17.07
N GLU A 56 12.20 -1.65 -16.60
CA GLU A 56 12.27 -3.10 -16.70
C GLU A 56 11.16 -3.75 -15.87
N ARG A 57 10.38 -4.63 -16.50
CA ARG A 57 9.24 -5.36 -15.92
C ARG A 57 8.16 -4.45 -15.29
N TYR A 58 8.05 -3.20 -15.78
CA TYR A 58 7.07 -2.23 -15.26
C TYR A 58 5.64 -2.77 -15.37
N GLU A 59 5.25 -3.24 -16.54
CA GLU A 59 3.90 -3.77 -16.82
C GLU A 59 3.57 -5.02 -15.97
N GLU A 60 4.58 -5.84 -15.66
CA GLU A 60 4.37 -6.98 -14.78
C GLU A 60 4.00 -6.55 -13.36
N ILE A 61 4.59 -5.44 -12.88
CA ILE A 61 4.27 -4.88 -11.56
C ILE A 61 2.86 -4.29 -11.56
N VAL A 62 2.51 -3.52 -12.58
CA VAL A 62 1.14 -2.98 -12.75
C VAL A 62 0.13 -4.12 -12.72
N LYS A 63 0.38 -5.17 -13.51
CA LYS A 63 -0.49 -6.36 -13.54
C LYS A 63 -0.57 -7.04 -12.18
N ALA A 64 0.55 -7.28 -11.50
CA ALA A 64 0.59 -7.97 -10.22
C ALA A 64 -0.19 -7.20 -9.14
N ILE A 65 0.00 -5.86 -9.08
CA ILE A 65 -0.75 -5.00 -8.15
C ILE A 65 -2.24 -5.01 -8.50
N ALA A 66 -2.59 -4.89 -9.79
CA ALA A 66 -3.97 -4.94 -10.25
C ALA A 66 -4.65 -6.27 -9.88
N ASP A 67 -3.97 -7.39 -10.05
CA ASP A 67 -4.49 -8.71 -9.73
C ASP A 67 -4.67 -8.89 -8.20
N SER A 68 -3.75 -8.37 -7.38
CA SER A 68 -3.92 -8.33 -5.93
C SER A 68 -5.13 -7.48 -5.51
N ILE A 69 -5.28 -6.31 -6.12
CA ILE A 69 -6.44 -5.43 -5.85
C ILE A 69 -7.75 -6.11 -6.27
N LYS A 70 -7.80 -6.79 -7.43
CA LYS A 70 -9.00 -7.54 -7.85
C LYS A 70 -9.38 -8.62 -6.84
N ARG A 71 -8.40 -9.34 -6.27
CA ARG A 71 -8.66 -10.30 -5.18
C ARG A 71 -9.30 -9.62 -3.96
N MET A 72 -8.80 -8.44 -3.56
CA MET A 72 -9.39 -7.67 -2.46
C MET A 72 -10.80 -7.19 -2.77
N LEU A 73 -11.04 -6.72 -4.00
CA LEU A 73 -12.37 -6.31 -4.45
C LEU A 73 -13.35 -7.48 -4.48
N TYR A 74 -12.91 -8.67 -4.92
CA TYR A 74 -13.71 -9.88 -4.88
C TYR A 74 -14.11 -10.29 -3.44
N CYS A 75 -13.19 -10.05 -2.48
CA CYS A 75 -13.47 -10.26 -1.05
C CYS A 75 -14.29 -9.11 -0.42
N GLU A 76 -14.72 -8.13 -1.21
CA GLU A 76 -15.55 -6.99 -0.80
C GLU A 76 -14.98 -6.18 0.37
N VAL A 77 -13.65 -6.08 0.47
CA VAL A 77 -13.04 -5.25 1.53
C VAL A 77 -13.42 -3.78 1.40
N ASP A 78 -13.54 -3.09 2.53
CA ASP A 78 -13.85 -1.66 2.56
C ASP A 78 -12.65 -0.79 2.19
N TYR A 79 -11.47 -1.18 2.64
CA TYR A 79 -10.21 -0.44 2.41
C TYR A 79 -9.10 -1.37 1.95
N ILE A 80 -8.22 -0.84 1.10
CA ILE A 80 -7.04 -1.56 0.59
C ILE A 80 -5.80 -0.76 0.94
N ILE A 81 -4.81 -1.42 1.54
CA ILE A 81 -3.54 -0.83 1.95
C ILE A 81 -2.40 -1.55 1.23
N LEU A 82 -1.58 -0.80 0.48
CA LEU A 82 -0.32 -1.31 -0.08
C LEU A 82 0.83 -1.00 0.89
N VAL A 83 1.49 -2.03 1.42
CA VAL A 83 2.59 -1.88 2.39
C VAL A 83 3.91 -1.61 1.66
N CYS A 84 3.92 -0.61 0.80
CA CYS A 84 5.11 -0.19 0.06
C CYS A 84 4.93 1.21 -0.52
N GLY A 85 5.79 2.17 -0.14
CA GLY A 85 5.78 3.51 -0.71
C GLY A 85 5.96 3.48 -2.24
N ASN A 86 6.97 2.73 -2.74
CA ASN A 86 7.23 2.63 -4.18
C ASN A 86 6.06 2.04 -5.00
N ALA A 87 5.22 1.20 -4.39
CA ALA A 87 4.07 0.62 -5.09
C ALA A 87 3.05 1.68 -5.51
N HIS A 88 2.98 2.80 -4.78
CA HIS A 88 2.06 3.90 -5.09
C HIS A 88 2.39 4.60 -6.42
N ASN A 89 3.65 4.49 -6.92
CA ASN A 89 4.02 5.03 -8.24
C ASN A 89 3.28 4.34 -9.40
N PHE A 90 2.84 3.11 -9.22
CA PHE A 90 2.16 2.31 -10.23
C PHE A 90 0.63 2.47 -10.18
N LEU A 91 0.11 3.09 -9.13
CA LEU A 91 -1.35 3.21 -8.95
C LEU A 91 -2.07 3.95 -10.07
N PRO A 92 -1.53 5.01 -10.71
CA PRO A 92 -2.19 5.62 -11.85
C PRO A 92 -2.51 4.59 -12.95
N ASP A 93 -1.51 3.81 -13.39
CA ASP A 93 -1.68 2.80 -14.43
C ASP A 93 -2.55 1.62 -13.95
N VAL A 94 -2.48 1.28 -12.66
CA VAL A 94 -3.37 0.28 -12.04
C VAL A 94 -4.82 0.75 -12.06
N TYR A 95 -5.10 2.02 -11.85
CA TYR A 95 -6.46 2.57 -11.89
C TYR A 95 -7.04 2.59 -13.30
N ASP A 96 -6.20 2.68 -14.33
CA ASP A 96 -6.65 2.51 -15.72
C ASP A 96 -7.14 1.07 -16.00
N VAL A 97 -6.56 0.07 -15.33
CA VAL A 97 -6.94 -1.35 -15.42
C VAL A 97 -8.09 -1.71 -14.48
N VAL A 98 -8.11 -1.11 -13.27
CA VAL A 98 -9.08 -1.40 -12.20
C VAL A 98 -9.59 -0.08 -11.60
N PRO A 99 -10.46 0.66 -12.29
CA PRO A 99 -10.92 2.00 -11.85
C PRO A 99 -11.56 2.01 -10.45
N GLN A 100 -12.26 0.94 -10.08
CA GLN A 100 -12.92 0.81 -8.75
C GLN A 100 -11.93 0.83 -7.58
N ALA A 101 -10.65 0.55 -7.85
CA ALA A 101 -9.60 0.56 -6.83
C ALA A 101 -9.41 1.96 -6.23
N LYS A 102 -9.62 3.02 -7.01
CA LYS A 102 -9.39 4.40 -6.61
C LYS A 102 -10.18 4.83 -5.36
N GLU A 103 -11.36 4.29 -5.18
CA GLU A 103 -12.23 4.60 -4.05
C GLU A 103 -11.87 3.82 -2.77
N LYS A 104 -11.14 2.71 -2.91
CA LYS A 104 -10.83 1.79 -1.81
C LYS A 104 -9.37 1.79 -1.39
N VAL A 105 -8.45 2.12 -2.28
CA VAL A 105 -7.01 2.18 -1.97
C VAL A 105 -6.70 3.41 -1.15
N ILE A 106 -6.12 3.19 0.02
CA ILE A 106 -5.62 4.27 0.88
C ILE A 106 -4.27 4.75 0.32
N SER A 107 -4.22 6.00 -0.09
CA SER A 107 -2.98 6.63 -0.57
C SER A 107 -2.06 6.96 0.60
N LEU A 108 -0.94 6.23 0.70
CA LEU A 108 0.06 6.50 1.73
C LEU A 108 0.65 7.93 1.63
N PRO A 109 1.02 8.44 0.44
CA PRO A 109 1.52 9.81 0.31
C PRO A 109 0.52 10.86 0.81
N GLU A 110 -0.77 10.70 0.48
CA GLU A 110 -1.82 11.63 0.94
C GLU A 110 -1.99 11.59 2.45
N ILE A 111 -2.02 10.41 3.06
CA ILE A 111 -2.13 10.26 4.52
C ILE A 111 -0.94 10.91 5.23
N VAL A 112 0.28 10.71 4.72
CA VAL A 112 1.49 11.36 5.27
C VAL A 112 1.39 12.88 5.12
N GLY A 113 0.96 13.39 3.97
CA GLY A 113 0.75 14.81 3.73
C GLY A 113 -0.24 15.43 4.73
N LEU A 114 -1.39 14.80 4.91
CA LEU A 114 -2.40 15.24 5.89
C LEU A 114 -1.85 15.23 7.33
N PHE A 115 -1.12 14.19 7.71
CA PHE A 115 -0.49 14.11 9.03
C PHE A 115 0.51 15.26 9.26
N LEU A 116 1.34 15.57 8.28
CA LEU A 116 2.32 16.67 8.38
C LEU A 116 1.62 18.02 8.49
N GLN A 117 0.55 18.24 7.73
CA GLN A 117 -0.28 19.45 7.83
C GLN A 117 -0.90 19.60 9.24
N GLN A 118 -1.49 18.53 9.78
CA GLN A 118 -2.05 18.55 11.14
C GLN A 118 -0.99 18.86 12.21
N LYS A 119 0.26 18.46 11.99
CA LYS A 119 1.39 18.77 12.88
C LYS A 119 2.05 20.12 12.62
N ASN A 120 1.52 20.93 11.69
CA ASN A 120 2.07 22.22 11.29
C ASN A 120 3.57 22.18 10.92
N LYS A 121 4.02 21.06 10.30
CA LYS A 121 5.41 20.89 9.89
C LYS A 121 5.66 21.60 8.57
N LYS A 122 6.52 22.63 8.59
CA LYS A 122 6.93 23.41 7.41
C LYS A 122 8.14 22.82 6.68
N LYS A 123 8.96 22.05 7.39
CA LYS A 123 10.15 21.38 6.84
C LYS A 123 10.21 19.95 7.36
N VAL A 124 10.43 19.01 6.50
CA VAL A 124 10.59 17.58 6.81
C VAL A 124 11.80 17.02 6.07
N LEU A 125 12.51 16.12 6.72
CA LEU A 125 13.53 15.31 6.06
C LEU A 125 12.85 14.02 5.58
N VAL A 126 12.99 13.73 4.30
CA VAL A 126 12.48 12.49 3.70
C VAL A 126 13.64 11.52 3.53
N LEU A 127 13.52 10.35 4.16
CA LEU A 127 14.40 9.20 3.93
C LEU A 127 13.65 8.20 3.07
N ALA A 128 14.09 8.01 1.85
CA ALA A 128 13.38 7.20 0.86
C ALA A 128 14.37 6.44 -0.03
N SER A 129 13.87 5.43 -0.74
CA SER A 129 14.64 4.77 -1.78
C SER A 129 14.82 5.71 -2.99
N GLU A 130 15.83 5.43 -3.80
CA GLU A 130 16.11 6.21 -5.03
C GLU A 130 14.87 6.30 -5.94
N GLY A 131 14.12 5.20 -6.09
CA GLY A 131 12.90 5.19 -6.90
C GLY A 131 11.81 6.13 -6.39
N SER A 132 11.63 6.26 -5.06
CA SER A 132 10.69 7.23 -4.48
C SER A 132 11.14 8.67 -4.68
N MET A 133 12.45 8.92 -4.56
CA MET A 133 13.04 10.27 -4.72
C MET A 133 12.84 10.82 -6.13
N LEU A 134 13.03 9.98 -7.17
CA LEU A 134 12.91 10.38 -8.57
C LEU A 134 11.47 10.68 -9.01
N LYS A 135 10.48 10.08 -8.39
CA LYS A 135 9.06 10.28 -8.72
C LYS A 135 8.35 11.30 -7.83
N ASN A 136 9.09 12.00 -6.96
CA ASN A 136 8.55 13.04 -6.06
C ASN A 136 7.39 12.55 -5.18
N ILE A 137 7.47 11.33 -4.66
CA ILE A 137 6.51 10.80 -3.69
C ILE A 137 6.89 11.22 -2.28
#